data_e1fb1811276fa7975eeed9a391373da1
#
_entry.id   e1fb1811276fa7975eeed9a391373da1
#
_cell.length_a   1.000
_cell.length_b   1.000
_cell.length_c   1.000
_cell.angle_alpha   90.00
_cell.angle_beta   90.00
_cell.angle_gamma   90.00
#
_symmetry.space_group_name_H-M   'P 1'
#
loop_
_entity.id
_entity.type
_entity.pdbx_description
1 polymer ?
#
loop_
_entity_poly.entity_id
_entity_poly.type
_entity_poly.pdbx_seq_one_letter_code
_entity_poly.pdbx_strand_id
1 'polypeptide(L)'
;MRRRDLQALATALDPDIVWQGLRQDPVCRGPEEVVDAFVAQRDKNYDIDSVELIGGNDHVVLGVCVPGLREIAGIDVGGEIHNVFTIADSKVTRIADYLKRDEALNAAGIARA
;
A
#
# COMPACT_ATOMS: atom_id res chain seq x y z
N MET A 1 -5.24 6.03 14.66
CA MET A 1 -5.14 7.21 13.76
C MET A 1 -6.24 8.20 14.13
N ARG A 2 -5.88 9.45 14.30
CA ARG A 2 -6.84 10.49 14.67
C ARG A 2 -7.68 10.90 13.47
N ARG A 3 -8.86 11.49 13.75
CA ARG A 3 -9.75 11.99 12.69
C ARG A 3 -9.05 13.00 11.78
N ARG A 4 -8.22 13.88 12.35
CA ARG A 4 -7.43 14.84 11.56
C ARG A 4 -6.49 14.12 10.58
N ASP A 5 -5.86 13.03 11.04
CA ASP A 5 -4.92 12.27 10.21
C ASP A 5 -5.65 11.58 9.06
N LEU A 6 -6.87 11.10 9.30
CA LEU A 6 -7.69 10.50 8.24
C LEU A 6 -8.08 11.52 7.19
N GLN A 7 -8.40 12.76 7.59
CA GLN A 7 -8.71 13.83 6.66
C GLN A 7 -7.48 14.21 5.83
N ALA A 8 -6.31 14.30 6.46
CA ALA A 8 -5.07 14.60 5.77
C ALA A 8 -4.72 13.49 4.76
N LEU A 9 -4.91 12.22 5.15
CA LEU A 9 -4.69 11.10 4.25
C LEU A 9 -5.63 11.20 3.05
N ALA A 10 -6.92 11.41 3.27
CA ALA A 10 -7.90 11.51 2.18
C ALA A 10 -7.54 12.64 1.20
N THR A 11 -7.03 13.77 1.72
CA THR A 11 -6.62 14.91 0.90
C THR A 11 -5.40 14.58 0.03
N ALA A 12 -4.52 13.70 0.51
CA ALA A 12 -3.33 13.28 -0.24
C ALA A 12 -3.64 12.26 -1.34
N LEU A 13 -4.86 11.72 -1.39
CA LEU A 13 -5.26 10.72 -2.37
C LEU A 13 -5.99 11.39 -3.53
N ASP A 14 -5.65 10.97 -4.76
CA ASP A 14 -6.35 11.44 -5.95
C ASP A 14 -7.82 10.99 -5.91
N PRO A 15 -8.78 11.83 -6.35
CA PRO A 15 -10.20 11.42 -6.39
C PRO A 15 -10.46 10.15 -7.19
N ASP A 16 -9.61 9.86 -8.18
CA ASP A 16 -9.74 8.68 -9.04
C ASP A 16 -8.79 7.56 -8.64
N ILE A 17 -8.24 7.60 -7.43
CA ILE A 17 -7.28 6.59 -6.96
C ILE A 17 -7.87 5.18 -7.05
N VAL A 18 -7.03 4.23 -7.42
CA VAL A 18 -7.37 2.81 -7.45
C VAL A 18 -6.30 2.06 -6.65
N TRP A 19 -6.73 1.15 -5.80
CA TRP A 19 -5.86 0.21 -5.10
C TRP A 19 -6.04 -1.16 -5.73
N GLN A 20 -4.98 -1.69 -6.33
CA GLN A 20 -4.96 -3.05 -6.91
C GLN A 20 -4.38 -4.01 -5.90
N GLY A 21 -5.07 -5.12 -5.67
CA GLY A 21 -4.61 -6.18 -4.79
C GLY A 21 -3.56 -7.08 -5.43
N LEU A 22 -3.23 -8.17 -4.75
CA LEU A 22 -2.19 -9.11 -5.18
C LEU A 22 -2.49 -9.78 -6.52
N ARG A 23 -3.76 -9.88 -6.91
CA ARG A 23 -4.18 -10.42 -8.21
C ARG A 23 -4.26 -9.35 -9.29
N GLN A 24 -3.80 -8.14 -8.99
CA GLN A 24 -3.86 -6.97 -9.86
C GLN A 24 -5.31 -6.57 -10.20
N ASP A 25 -6.25 -6.95 -9.36
CA ASP A 25 -7.65 -6.54 -9.46
C ASP A 25 -7.89 -5.31 -8.59
N PRO A 26 -8.75 -4.38 -9.02
CA PRO A 26 -9.12 -3.25 -8.17
C PRO A 26 -9.84 -3.74 -6.92
N VAL A 27 -9.32 -3.41 -5.74
CA VAL A 27 -9.95 -3.75 -4.46
C VAL A 27 -10.56 -2.52 -3.78
N CYS A 28 -10.07 -1.32 -4.12
CA CYS A 28 -10.63 -0.05 -3.65
C CYS A 28 -10.63 0.94 -4.79
N ARG A 29 -11.68 1.74 -4.86
CA ARG A 29 -11.79 2.86 -5.81
C ARG A 29 -12.18 4.11 -5.06
N GLY A 30 -11.38 5.16 -5.25
CA GLY A 30 -11.62 6.45 -4.62
C GLY A 30 -11.06 6.54 -3.20
N PRO A 31 -10.88 7.78 -2.70
CA PRO A 31 -10.23 8.02 -1.41
C PRO A 31 -10.95 7.40 -0.23
N GLU A 32 -12.27 7.41 -0.24
CA GLU A 32 -13.05 6.89 0.89
C GLU A 32 -12.81 5.40 1.11
N GLU A 33 -12.87 4.60 0.03
CA GLU A 33 -12.63 3.16 0.13
C GLU A 33 -11.19 2.86 0.57
N VAL A 34 -10.23 3.63 0.06
CA VAL A 34 -8.82 3.47 0.44
C VAL A 34 -8.61 3.78 1.92
N VAL A 35 -9.18 4.88 2.41
CA VAL A 35 -9.08 5.24 3.82
C VAL A 35 -9.74 4.17 4.70
N ASP A 36 -10.91 3.68 4.31
CA ASP A 36 -11.61 2.63 5.05
C ASP A 36 -10.77 1.36 5.14
N ALA A 37 -10.06 1.01 4.07
CA ALA A 37 -9.18 -0.15 4.07
C ALA A 37 -8.00 0.01 5.04
N PHE A 38 -7.39 1.20 5.10
CA PHE A 38 -6.32 1.48 6.06
C PHE A 38 -6.83 1.40 7.49
N VAL A 39 -8.01 1.94 7.76
CA VAL A 39 -8.63 1.89 9.09
C VAL A 39 -8.90 0.43 9.50
N ALA A 40 -9.42 -0.38 8.58
CA ALA A 40 -9.69 -1.79 8.84
C ALA A 40 -8.40 -2.56 9.17
N GLN A 41 -7.32 -2.28 8.46
CA GLN A 41 -6.03 -2.91 8.75
C GLN A 41 -5.48 -2.50 10.12
N ARG A 42 -5.58 -1.21 10.46
CA ARG A 42 -5.16 -0.71 11.77
C ARG A 42 -5.92 -1.42 12.89
N ASP A 43 -7.23 -1.59 12.71
CA ASP A 43 -8.10 -2.17 13.73
C ASP A 43 -7.84 -3.66 13.96
N LYS A 44 -7.19 -4.36 13.02
CA LYS A 44 -6.76 -5.74 13.19
C LYS A 44 -5.59 -5.87 14.16
N ASN A 45 -4.91 -4.78 14.43
CA ASN A 45 -3.86 -4.70 15.45
C ASN A 45 -2.74 -5.74 15.28
N TYR A 46 -2.27 -5.92 14.06
CA TYR A 46 -1.13 -6.79 13.79
C TYR A 46 0.16 -6.17 14.35
N ASP A 47 1.03 -7.03 14.88
CA ASP A 47 2.37 -6.61 15.28
C ASP A 47 3.25 -6.49 14.05
N ILE A 48 3.74 -5.29 13.79
CA ILE A 48 4.64 -5.02 12.66
C ILE A 48 6.08 -5.24 13.13
N ASP A 49 6.79 -6.17 12.48
CA ASP A 49 8.18 -6.47 12.80
C ASP A 49 9.13 -5.44 12.19
N SER A 50 8.91 -5.09 10.92
CA SER A 50 9.76 -4.11 10.25
C SER A 50 9.01 -3.43 9.12
N VAL A 51 9.47 -2.22 8.79
CA VAL A 51 8.93 -1.42 7.69
C VAL A 51 10.11 -0.90 6.88
N GLU A 52 10.03 -1.02 5.57
CA GLU A 52 10.99 -0.43 4.64
C GLU A 52 10.28 0.54 3.72
N LEU A 53 10.86 1.71 3.51
CA LEU A 53 10.31 2.73 2.62
C LEU A 53 11.38 3.14 1.61
N ILE A 54 11.12 2.94 0.33
CA ILE A 54 12.05 3.27 -0.75
C ILE A 54 11.39 4.26 -1.69
N GLY A 55 11.98 5.45 -1.81
CA GLY A 55 11.48 6.49 -2.69
C GLY A 55 12.15 6.49 -4.05
N GLY A 56 11.34 6.67 -5.11
CA GLY A 56 11.79 6.95 -6.47
C GLY A 56 11.28 8.32 -6.90
N ASN A 57 11.29 8.59 -8.22
CA ASN A 57 10.83 9.90 -8.73
C ASN A 57 9.32 10.09 -8.55
N ASP A 58 8.54 9.14 -9.06
CA ASP A 58 7.08 9.22 -9.05
C ASP A 58 6.45 8.05 -8.28
N HIS A 59 7.26 7.26 -7.59
CA HIS A 59 6.81 6.07 -6.90
C HIS A 59 7.47 5.94 -5.54
N VAL A 60 6.74 5.34 -4.61
CA VAL A 60 7.26 4.96 -3.29
C VAL A 60 6.90 3.51 -3.06
N VAL A 61 7.86 2.71 -2.64
CA VAL A 61 7.63 1.31 -2.27
C VAL A 61 7.65 1.20 -0.75
N LEU A 62 6.57 0.67 -0.19
CA LEU A 62 6.44 0.39 1.23
C LEU A 62 6.47 -1.12 1.42
N GLY A 63 7.50 -1.63 2.08
CA GLY A 63 7.59 -3.03 2.47
C GLY A 63 7.28 -3.18 3.95
N VAL A 64 6.42 -4.13 4.29
CA VAL A 64 6.01 -4.36 5.66
C VAL A 64 6.16 -5.84 5.99
N CYS A 65 6.87 -6.12 7.09
CA CYS A 65 6.97 -7.46 7.63
C CYS A 65 6.03 -7.57 8.84
N VAL A 66 5.01 -8.40 8.72
CA VAL A 66 3.97 -8.61 9.74
C VAL A 66 3.80 -10.11 9.90
N PRO A 67 4.55 -10.75 10.82
CA PRO A 67 4.54 -12.23 10.92
C PRO A 67 3.17 -12.85 11.12
N GLY A 68 2.25 -12.11 11.75
CA GLY A 68 0.87 -12.58 11.96
C GLY A 68 0.00 -12.54 10.71
N LEU A 69 0.44 -11.86 9.67
CA LEU A 69 -0.33 -11.73 8.43
C LEU A 69 0.08 -12.85 7.47
N ARG A 70 -0.67 -13.95 7.47
CA ARG A 70 -0.32 -15.13 6.69
C ARG A 70 -1.02 -15.20 5.34
N GLU A 71 -2.21 -14.60 5.24
CA GLU A 71 -3.04 -14.74 4.05
C GLU A 71 -3.81 -13.46 3.76
N ILE A 72 -3.87 -13.08 2.49
CA ILE A 72 -4.71 -11.98 1.98
C ILE A 72 -5.49 -12.52 0.80
N ALA A 73 -6.82 -12.46 0.86
CA ALA A 73 -7.71 -12.88 -0.22
C ALA A 73 -7.39 -14.29 -0.76
N GLY A 74 -7.05 -15.22 0.14
CA GLY A 74 -6.73 -16.59 -0.20
C GLY A 74 -5.30 -16.82 -0.68
N ILE A 75 -4.47 -15.79 -0.68
CA ILE A 75 -3.07 -15.87 -1.11
C ILE A 75 -2.17 -15.89 0.13
N ASP A 76 -1.27 -16.88 0.24
CA ASP A 76 -0.29 -16.93 1.30
C ASP A 76 0.75 -15.83 1.06
N VAL A 77 0.82 -14.86 1.99
CA VAL A 77 1.77 -13.74 1.89
C VAL A 77 3.01 -13.96 2.77
N GLY A 78 3.00 -15.00 3.60
CA GLY A 78 4.16 -15.35 4.43
C GLY A 78 4.59 -14.26 5.40
N GLY A 79 3.68 -13.38 5.81
CA GLY A 79 3.99 -12.31 6.74
C GLY A 79 4.70 -11.10 6.11
N GLU A 80 4.71 -11.00 4.78
CA GLU A 80 5.38 -9.90 4.08
C GLU A 80 4.52 -9.40 2.94
N ILE A 81 4.41 -8.08 2.80
CA ILE A 81 3.67 -7.43 1.70
C ILE A 81 4.41 -6.18 1.27
N HIS A 82 4.37 -5.87 -0.01
CA HIS A 82 4.96 -4.67 -0.58
C HIS A 82 3.90 -3.88 -1.34
N ASN A 83 3.82 -2.59 -1.07
CA ASN A 83 2.88 -1.69 -1.74
C ASN A 83 3.67 -0.70 -2.59
N VAL A 84 3.22 -0.49 -3.82
CA VAL A 84 3.77 0.55 -4.69
C VAL A 84 2.76 1.68 -4.78
N PHE A 85 3.19 2.86 -4.35
CA PHE A 85 2.38 4.09 -4.42
C PHE A 85 2.86 4.89 -5.62
N THR A 86 1.96 5.20 -6.53
CA THR A 86 2.24 6.07 -7.67
C THR A 86 1.77 7.47 -7.33
N ILE A 87 2.63 8.46 -7.55
CA ILE A 87 2.36 9.86 -7.17
C ILE A 87 2.40 10.73 -8.42
N ALA A 88 1.37 11.55 -8.59
CA ALA A 88 1.30 12.56 -9.64
C ALA A 88 0.61 13.79 -9.08
N ASP A 89 1.13 14.98 -9.41
CA ASP A 89 0.59 16.26 -8.94
C ASP A 89 0.43 16.32 -7.42
N SER A 90 1.43 15.77 -6.71
CA SER A 90 1.48 15.72 -5.24
C SER A 90 0.39 14.86 -4.61
N LYS A 91 -0.22 13.98 -5.38
CA LYS A 91 -1.26 13.07 -4.87
C LYS A 91 -0.95 11.63 -5.24
N VAL A 92 -1.39 10.70 -4.39
CA VAL A 92 -1.30 9.27 -4.68
C VAL A 92 -2.42 8.91 -5.65
N THR A 93 -2.05 8.46 -6.84
CA THR A 93 -3.01 8.12 -7.90
C THR A 93 -3.29 6.64 -7.99
N ARG A 94 -2.40 5.81 -7.45
CA ARG A 94 -2.54 4.35 -7.50
C ARG A 94 -1.75 3.71 -6.37
N ILE A 95 -2.30 2.62 -5.83
CA ILE A 95 -1.61 1.72 -4.91
C ILE A 95 -1.71 0.33 -5.54
N ALA A 96 -0.60 -0.42 -5.53
CA ALA A 96 -0.61 -1.79 -6.03
C ALA A 96 0.18 -2.67 -5.07
N ASP A 97 -0.37 -3.86 -4.79
CA ASP A 97 0.21 -4.82 -3.85
C ASP A 97 1.06 -5.85 -4.58
N TYR A 98 2.18 -6.21 -3.98
CA TYR A 98 3.10 -7.23 -4.49
C TYR A 98 3.56 -8.13 -3.35
N LEU A 99 3.80 -9.41 -3.66
CA LEU A 99 4.30 -10.37 -2.69
C LEU A 99 5.80 -10.22 -2.45
N LYS A 100 6.55 -9.83 -3.48
CA LYS A 100 8.00 -9.82 -3.43
C LYS A 100 8.55 -8.41 -3.61
N ARG A 101 9.60 -8.12 -2.86
CA ARG A 101 10.29 -6.83 -2.93
C ARG A 101 10.76 -6.52 -4.36
N ASP A 102 11.34 -7.50 -5.04
CA ASP A 102 11.86 -7.31 -6.40
C ASP A 102 10.75 -6.93 -7.39
N GLU A 103 9.59 -7.57 -7.26
CA GLU A 103 8.44 -7.26 -8.11
C GLU A 103 7.98 -5.84 -7.91
N ALA A 104 7.92 -5.41 -6.65
CA ALA A 104 7.51 -4.04 -6.31
C ALA A 104 8.51 -3.02 -6.85
N LEU A 105 9.79 -3.25 -6.68
CA LEU A 105 10.82 -2.35 -7.19
C LEU A 105 10.80 -2.24 -8.71
N ASN A 106 10.63 -3.36 -9.41
CA ASN A 106 10.49 -3.37 -10.86
C ASN A 106 9.27 -2.58 -11.32
N ALA A 107 8.14 -2.78 -10.65
CA ALA A 107 6.90 -2.07 -10.98
C ALA A 107 7.03 -0.57 -10.76
N ALA A 108 7.82 -0.17 -9.77
CA ALA A 108 8.07 1.25 -9.47
C ALA A 108 9.17 1.87 -10.34
N GLY A 109 9.88 1.06 -11.14
CA GLY A 109 10.99 1.56 -11.95
C GLY A 109 12.19 1.98 -11.12
N ILE A 110 12.34 1.43 -9.91
CA ILE A 110 13.44 1.77 -9.00
C ILE A 110 14.57 0.77 -9.20
N ALA A 111 15.77 1.29 -9.42
CA ALA A 111 16.95 0.45 -9.58
C ALA A 111 17.26 -0.28 -8.26
N ARG A 112 17.64 -1.53 -8.36
CA ARG A 112 18.03 -2.33 -7.19
C ARG A 112 19.37 -1.85 -6.66
N ALA A 113 19.41 -1.67 -5.36
CA ALA A 113 20.66 -1.30 -4.71
C ALA A 113 21.57 -2.51 -4.52
#